data_1e5b44be5772ac9f230d6bf7f8708ff6
#
_entry.id   1e5b44be5772ac9f230d6bf7f8708ff6
#
_cell.length_a   1.000
_cell.length_b   1.000
_cell.length_c   1.000
_cell.angle_alpha   90.00
_cell.angle_beta   90.00
_cell.angle_gamma   90.00
#
_symmetry.space_group_name_H-M   'P 1'
#
loop_
_entity.id
_entity.type
_entity.pdbx_description
1 polymer ?
#
loop_
_entity_poly.entity_id
_entity_poly.type
_entity_poly.pdbx_seq_one_letter_code
_entity_poly.pdbx_strand_id
1 'polypeptide(L)'
;TQPLGNIGDLRGAIAGIQPLGQTNIFAGLDQAVQSLEKTTATRRHIILLTDGWSNSGQYDAILARMKAAGITLSTVGAGGGSNPFLEQLAKNGGGRFYPAANPATIPDIFLKETQQVAGQQIVEETFHPILTSQSPILRGIDALPQLLGYNGTTAKAAAQTVLVTPRDDPLLAQWQY
;
A
#
# COMPACT_ATOMS: atom_id res chain seq x y z
N THR A 1 12.75 1.46 8.24
CA THR A 1 12.22 1.39 6.86
C THR A 1 13.38 1.12 5.91
N GLN A 2 13.30 0.04 5.15
CA GLN A 2 14.27 -0.28 4.11
C GLN A 2 13.55 -0.30 2.75
N PRO A 3 14.16 0.24 1.68
CA PRO A 3 13.67 0.01 0.33
C PRO A 3 13.70 -1.48 0.00
N LEU A 4 12.75 -1.99 -0.77
CA LEU A 4 12.65 -3.38 -1.23
C LEU A 4 13.77 -3.80 -2.21
N GLY A 5 14.96 -3.20 -2.11
CA GLY A 5 16.09 -3.49 -3.01
C GLY A 5 16.82 -4.79 -2.71
N ASN A 6 16.71 -5.33 -1.49
CA ASN A 6 17.43 -6.54 -1.09
C ASN A 6 16.56 -7.46 -0.23
N ILE A 7 16.01 -8.49 -0.86
CA ILE A 7 15.18 -9.52 -0.20
C ILE A 7 15.98 -10.28 0.87
N GLY A 8 17.31 -10.44 0.70
CA GLY A 8 18.18 -11.10 1.66
C GLY A 8 18.27 -10.37 2.99
N ASP A 9 18.45 -9.05 2.96
CA ASP A 9 18.51 -8.21 4.16
C ASP A 9 17.17 -8.19 4.90
N LEU A 10 16.07 -8.17 4.15
CA LEU A 10 14.72 -8.23 4.73
C LEU A 10 14.49 -9.56 5.45
N ARG A 11 14.86 -10.69 4.83
CA ARG A 11 14.78 -12.00 5.45
C ARG A 11 15.66 -12.11 6.70
N GLY A 12 16.87 -11.56 6.67
CA GLY A 12 17.76 -11.50 7.82
C GLY A 12 17.17 -10.70 8.98
N ALA A 13 16.58 -9.53 8.68
CA ALA A 13 15.93 -8.70 9.67
C ALA A 13 14.71 -9.39 10.31
N ILE A 14 13.89 -10.08 9.52
CA ILE A 14 12.72 -10.84 10.00
C ILE A 14 13.18 -12.02 10.85
N ALA A 15 14.20 -12.78 10.41
CA ALA A 15 14.73 -13.92 11.17
C ALA A 15 15.37 -13.52 12.51
N GLY A 16 15.84 -12.28 12.62
CA GLY A 16 16.37 -11.71 13.86
C GLY A 16 15.33 -11.25 14.88
N ILE A 17 14.04 -11.27 14.54
CA ILE A 17 12.97 -10.89 15.46
C ILE A 17 12.80 -11.99 16.52
N GLN A 18 13.01 -11.64 17.79
CA GLN A 18 12.80 -12.53 18.92
C GLN A 18 11.50 -12.16 19.64
N PRO A 19 10.65 -13.13 19.99
CA PRO A 19 9.45 -12.89 20.78
C PRO A 19 9.87 -12.56 22.23
N LEU A 20 9.81 -11.28 22.60
CA LEU A 20 10.17 -10.82 23.94
C LEU A 20 9.02 -9.99 24.52
N GLY A 21 8.67 -10.28 25.78
CA GLY A 21 7.70 -9.49 26.52
C GLY A 21 6.23 -9.76 26.21
N GLN A 22 5.38 -8.79 26.52
CA GLN A 22 3.93 -8.84 26.29
C GLN A 22 3.56 -8.09 25.00
N THR A 23 2.39 -8.41 24.46
CA THR A 23 1.85 -7.74 23.28
C THR A 23 1.54 -6.27 23.57
N ASN A 24 2.20 -5.36 22.88
CA ASN A 24 1.95 -3.92 22.95
C ASN A 24 1.64 -3.35 21.57
N ILE A 25 0.37 -3.46 21.17
CA ILE A 25 -0.11 -3.01 19.86
C ILE A 25 0.10 -1.49 19.72
N PHE A 26 -0.18 -0.72 20.79
CA PHE A 26 -0.07 0.73 20.73
C PHE A 26 1.36 1.20 20.42
N ALA A 27 2.36 0.67 21.11
CA ALA A 27 3.75 1.03 20.86
C ALA A 27 4.22 0.64 19.46
N GLY A 28 3.83 -0.55 19.00
CA GLY A 28 4.15 -1.01 17.64
C GLY A 28 3.51 -0.12 16.58
N LEU A 29 2.25 0.26 16.77
CA LEU A 29 1.51 1.12 15.85
C LEU A 29 2.10 2.55 15.84
N ASP A 30 2.42 3.13 17.00
CA ASP A 30 3.05 4.44 17.08
C ASP A 30 4.40 4.47 16.37
N GLN A 31 5.23 3.46 16.55
CA GLN A 31 6.52 3.33 15.85
C GLN A 31 6.35 3.20 14.33
N ALA A 32 5.33 2.46 13.87
CA ALA A 32 5.02 2.33 12.46
C ALA A 32 4.56 3.66 11.85
N VAL A 33 3.68 4.38 12.55
CA VAL A 33 3.21 5.71 12.13
C VAL A 33 4.36 6.70 12.04
N GLN A 34 5.22 6.79 13.06
CA GLN A 34 6.41 7.65 13.04
C GLN A 34 7.35 7.34 11.87
N SER A 35 7.48 6.06 11.53
CA SER A 35 8.30 5.64 10.38
C SER A 35 7.70 6.07 9.05
N LEU A 36 6.38 5.93 8.89
CA LEU A 36 5.68 6.30 7.66
C LEU A 36 5.52 7.80 7.48
N GLU A 37 5.41 8.58 8.56
CA GLU A 37 5.39 10.05 8.50
C GLU A 37 6.66 10.62 7.86
N LYS A 38 7.79 9.92 8.00
CA LYS A 38 9.08 10.31 7.42
C LYS A 38 9.26 9.90 5.96
N THR A 39 8.30 9.17 5.38
CA THR A 39 8.41 8.72 3.99
C THR A 39 7.69 9.67 3.03
N THR A 40 8.20 9.74 1.80
CA THR A 40 7.58 10.50 0.71
C THR A 40 6.64 9.65 -0.15
N ALA A 41 6.36 8.41 0.28
CA ALA A 41 5.48 7.51 -0.45
C ALA A 41 4.05 8.08 -0.56
N THR A 42 3.47 8.03 -1.74
CA THR A 42 2.11 8.51 -2.02
C THR A 42 1.07 7.68 -1.26
N ARG A 43 1.31 6.38 -1.12
CA ARG A 43 0.43 5.46 -0.37
C ARG A 43 1.16 4.94 0.85
N ARG A 44 0.56 5.15 2.00
CA ARG A 44 1.10 4.75 3.30
C ARG A 44 0.06 3.87 3.99
N HIS A 45 0.42 2.63 4.24
CA HIS A 45 -0.48 1.65 4.81
C HIS A 45 0.22 0.78 5.85
N ILE A 46 -0.50 0.44 6.91
CA ILE A 46 -0.05 -0.46 7.97
C ILE A 46 -0.93 -1.70 7.95
N ILE A 47 -0.32 -2.88 8.01
CA ILE A 47 -1.01 -4.13 8.28
C ILE A 47 -0.58 -4.60 9.66
N LEU A 48 -1.49 -4.56 10.62
CA LEU A 48 -1.27 -5.01 11.99
C LEU A 48 -1.68 -6.48 12.09
N LEU A 49 -0.73 -7.35 12.40
CA LEU A 49 -0.97 -8.77 12.72
C LEU A 49 -0.80 -8.98 14.22
N THR A 50 -1.81 -9.58 14.85
CA THR A 50 -1.74 -9.96 16.27
C THR A 50 -2.62 -11.17 16.56
N ASP A 51 -2.21 -11.99 17.50
CA ASP A 51 -2.96 -13.14 18.03
C ASP A 51 -3.54 -12.84 19.43
N GLY A 52 -3.26 -11.67 19.99
CA GLY A 52 -3.59 -11.34 21.36
C GLY A 52 -4.25 -9.98 21.54
N TRP A 53 -4.70 -9.78 22.77
CA TRP A 53 -5.21 -8.53 23.27
C TRP A 53 -4.04 -7.65 23.72
N SER A 54 -4.10 -6.38 23.40
CA SER A 54 -3.19 -5.38 23.96
C SER A 54 -3.92 -4.52 24.97
N ASN A 55 -3.20 -4.10 25.98
CA ASN A 55 -3.70 -3.18 26.97
C ASN A 55 -4.11 -1.83 26.35
N SER A 56 -4.94 -1.08 27.08
CA SER A 56 -5.45 0.23 26.70
C SER A 56 -4.35 1.19 26.25
N GLY A 57 -4.55 1.83 25.10
CA GLY A 57 -3.73 2.90 24.57
C GLY A 57 -4.60 4.05 24.09
N GLN A 58 -3.99 5.19 23.81
CA GLN A 58 -4.68 6.35 23.25
C GLN A 58 -4.85 6.18 21.73
N TYR A 59 -5.62 5.16 21.32
CA TYR A 59 -5.81 4.82 19.90
C TYR A 59 -6.45 5.94 19.11
N ASP A 60 -7.33 6.73 19.71
CA ASP A 60 -7.97 7.86 19.02
C ASP A 60 -6.95 8.91 18.58
N ALA A 61 -5.96 9.21 19.43
CA ALA A 61 -4.91 10.16 19.10
C ALA A 61 -4.02 9.67 17.96
N ILE A 62 -3.64 8.37 17.96
CA ILE A 62 -2.82 7.80 16.90
C ILE A 62 -3.59 7.67 15.58
N LEU A 63 -4.87 7.33 15.64
CA LEU A 63 -5.74 7.29 14.46
C LEU A 63 -5.94 8.68 13.84
N ALA A 64 -6.07 9.72 14.67
CA ALA A 64 -6.13 11.11 14.19
C ALA A 64 -4.82 11.53 13.48
N ARG A 65 -3.66 11.15 14.04
CA ARG A 65 -2.36 11.37 13.39
C ARG A 65 -2.26 10.63 12.06
N MET A 66 -2.65 9.36 12.03
CA MET A 66 -2.66 8.56 10.80
C MET A 66 -3.51 9.22 9.72
N LYS A 67 -4.73 9.65 10.08
CA LYS A 67 -5.64 10.33 9.16
C LYS A 67 -5.03 11.63 8.62
N ALA A 68 -4.43 12.45 9.47
CA ALA A 68 -3.75 13.70 9.08
C ALA A 68 -2.56 13.43 8.13
N ALA A 69 -1.85 12.31 8.34
CA ALA A 69 -0.72 11.90 7.52
C ALA A 69 -1.11 11.07 6.29
N GLY A 70 -2.39 10.79 6.04
CA GLY A 70 -2.85 9.93 4.95
C GLY A 70 -2.37 8.48 5.08
N ILE A 71 -2.24 7.97 6.30
CA ILE A 71 -1.85 6.59 6.60
C ILE A 71 -3.11 5.80 6.90
N THR A 72 -3.27 4.64 6.27
CA THR A 72 -4.39 3.72 6.53
C THR A 72 -3.91 2.47 7.28
N LEU A 73 -4.84 1.78 7.95
CA LEU A 73 -4.55 0.63 8.80
C LEU A 73 -5.54 -0.50 8.53
N SER A 74 -5.01 -1.65 8.15
CA SER A 74 -5.75 -2.92 8.18
C SER A 74 -5.23 -3.82 9.31
N THR A 75 -6.11 -4.65 9.85
CA THR A 75 -5.78 -5.53 10.96
C THR A 75 -6.04 -7.00 10.60
N VAL A 76 -5.17 -7.88 11.04
CA VAL A 76 -5.27 -9.34 10.89
C VAL A 76 -5.26 -9.94 12.29
N GLY A 77 -6.38 -10.54 12.68
CA GLY A 77 -6.51 -11.23 13.96
C GLY A 77 -6.19 -12.71 13.79
N ALA A 78 -5.02 -13.17 14.26
CA ALA A 78 -4.64 -14.57 14.27
C ALA A 78 -5.32 -15.29 15.44
N GLY A 79 -5.75 -16.54 15.19
CA GLY A 79 -6.45 -17.34 16.22
C GLY A 79 -7.97 -17.33 16.05
N GLY A 80 -8.64 -18.21 16.79
CA GLY A 80 -10.08 -18.44 16.64
C GLY A 80 -10.93 -17.41 17.40
N GLY A 81 -11.55 -16.51 16.68
CA GLY A 81 -12.59 -15.61 17.23
C GLY A 81 -12.68 -14.27 16.51
N SER A 82 -13.86 -13.65 16.58
CA SER A 82 -14.01 -12.25 16.19
C SER A 82 -13.35 -11.37 17.25
N ASN A 83 -12.54 -10.42 16.83
CA ASN A 83 -11.94 -9.43 17.72
C ASN A 83 -12.55 -8.06 17.40
N PRO A 84 -13.62 -7.65 18.12
CA PRO A 84 -14.34 -6.40 17.85
C PRO A 84 -13.41 -5.17 17.96
N PHE A 85 -12.38 -5.23 18.78
CA PHE A 85 -11.40 -4.16 18.91
C PHE A 85 -10.59 -4.00 17.63
N LEU A 86 -10.08 -5.10 17.05
CA LEU A 86 -9.31 -5.06 15.81
C LEU A 86 -10.17 -4.63 14.61
N GLU A 87 -11.42 -5.09 14.57
CA GLU A 87 -12.38 -4.67 13.56
C GLU A 87 -12.64 -3.16 13.63
N GLN A 88 -12.92 -2.63 14.84
CA GLN A 88 -13.14 -1.20 15.03
C GLN A 88 -11.88 -0.38 14.73
N LEU A 89 -10.71 -0.88 15.12
CA LEU A 89 -9.43 -0.23 14.86
C LEU A 89 -9.15 -0.12 13.36
N ALA A 90 -9.38 -1.19 12.59
CA ALA A 90 -9.25 -1.18 11.14
C ALA A 90 -10.24 -0.21 10.47
N LYS A 91 -11.51 -0.25 10.88
CA LYS A 91 -12.55 0.64 10.37
C LYS A 91 -12.21 2.11 10.62
N ASN A 92 -11.80 2.45 11.83
CA ASN A 92 -11.40 3.82 12.17
C ASN A 92 -10.09 4.23 11.47
N GLY A 93 -9.20 3.27 11.19
CA GLY A 93 -7.97 3.45 10.43
C GLY A 93 -8.15 3.49 8.91
N GLY A 94 -9.38 3.42 8.40
CA GLY A 94 -9.69 3.48 6.96
C GLY A 94 -9.25 2.25 6.16
N GLY A 95 -9.09 1.10 6.82
CA GLY A 95 -8.73 -0.17 6.20
C GLY A 95 -9.73 -1.27 6.50
N ARG A 96 -9.25 -2.51 6.55
CA ARG A 96 -10.07 -3.75 6.64
C ARG A 96 -9.61 -4.64 7.78
N PHE A 97 -10.54 -5.36 8.36
CA PHE A 97 -10.25 -6.43 9.32
C PHE A 97 -10.31 -7.80 8.62
N TYR A 98 -9.33 -8.65 8.93
CA TYR A 98 -9.22 -10.02 8.45
C TYR A 98 -9.11 -10.98 9.64
N PRO A 99 -10.15 -11.78 9.90
CA PRO A 99 -10.02 -12.89 10.85
C PRO A 99 -9.21 -14.02 10.21
N ALA A 100 -8.14 -14.45 10.88
CA ALA A 100 -7.27 -15.53 10.44
C ALA A 100 -7.27 -16.66 11.48
N ALA A 101 -8.34 -17.46 11.50
CA ALA A 101 -8.45 -18.62 12.37
C ALA A 101 -7.38 -19.69 12.08
N ASN A 102 -6.98 -19.81 10.81
CA ASN A 102 -5.90 -20.68 10.37
C ASN A 102 -4.66 -19.84 10.00
N PRO A 103 -3.53 -19.97 10.69
CA PRO A 103 -2.30 -19.24 10.36
C PRO A 103 -1.80 -19.43 8.93
N ALA A 104 -2.12 -20.56 8.29
CA ALA A 104 -1.73 -20.82 6.90
C ALA A 104 -2.38 -19.84 5.89
N THR A 105 -3.48 -19.16 6.27
CA THR A 105 -4.14 -18.16 5.42
C THR A 105 -3.51 -16.77 5.49
N ILE A 106 -2.65 -16.52 6.47
CA ILE A 106 -2.05 -15.19 6.70
C ILE A 106 -1.28 -14.68 5.48
N PRO A 107 -0.43 -15.47 4.79
CA PRO A 107 0.28 -15.00 3.60
C PRO A 107 -0.67 -14.53 2.49
N ASP A 108 -1.76 -15.24 2.25
CA ASP A 108 -2.76 -14.88 1.24
C ASP A 108 -3.51 -13.60 1.61
N ILE A 109 -3.82 -13.41 2.89
CA ILE A 109 -4.42 -12.18 3.41
C ILE A 109 -3.48 -10.99 3.16
N PHE A 110 -2.20 -11.13 3.47
CA PHE A 110 -1.20 -10.08 3.25
C PHE A 110 -1.05 -9.75 1.76
N LEU A 111 -0.99 -10.78 0.90
CA LEU A 111 -0.93 -10.58 -0.56
C LEU A 111 -2.17 -9.84 -1.06
N LYS A 112 -3.36 -10.30 -0.68
CA LYS A 112 -4.63 -9.68 -1.04
C LYS A 112 -4.71 -8.23 -0.57
N GLU A 113 -4.37 -7.96 0.70
CA GLU A 113 -4.42 -6.62 1.25
C GLU A 113 -3.42 -5.69 0.57
N THR A 114 -2.21 -6.16 0.31
CA THR A 114 -1.19 -5.39 -0.41
C THR A 114 -1.66 -5.03 -1.83
N GLN A 115 -2.28 -5.97 -2.54
CA GLN A 115 -2.86 -5.72 -3.85
C GLN A 115 -4.02 -4.71 -3.79
N GLN A 116 -4.88 -4.79 -2.79
CA GLN A 116 -5.99 -3.86 -2.60
C GLN A 116 -5.53 -2.45 -2.22
N VAL A 117 -4.50 -2.34 -1.39
CA VAL A 117 -3.89 -1.06 -1.00
C VAL A 117 -3.07 -0.46 -2.13
N ALA A 118 -2.32 -1.28 -2.86
CA ALA A 118 -1.65 -0.85 -4.08
C ALA A 118 -2.64 -0.29 -5.11
N GLY A 119 -3.91 -0.64 -4.93
CA GLY A 119 -5.05 -0.27 -5.73
C GLY A 119 -5.19 -1.19 -6.93
N GLN A 120 -6.40 -1.59 -7.22
CA GLN A 120 -6.76 -1.84 -8.60
C GLN A 120 -6.63 -0.48 -9.28
N GLN A 121 -5.51 -0.27 -9.96
CA GLN A 121 -5.25 0.96 -10.67
C GLN A 121 -5.95 0.95 -12.04
N ILE A 122 -7.01 0.17 -12.17
CA ILE A 122 -7.89 0.27 -13.31
C ILE A 122 -8.79 1.48 -13.04
N VAL A 123 -8.52 2.55 -13.72
CA VAL A 123 -9.37 3.73 -13.75
C VAL A 123 -10.30 3.55 -14.94
N GLU A 124 -11.58 3.29 -14.67
CA GLU A 124 -12.62 3.23 -15.69
C GLU A 124 -13.14 4.66 -15.94
N GLU A 125 -12.56 5.32 -16.89
CA GLU A 125 -12.90 6.69 -17.28
C GLU A 125 -12.63 6.85 -18.77
N THR A 126 -13.57 7.48 -19.47
CA THR A 126 -13.43 7.76 -20.91
C THR A 126 -12.62 9.03 -21.11
N PHE A 127 -11.49 8.93 -21.81
CA PHE A 127 -10.61 10.07 -22.07
C PHE A 127 -9.81 9.91 -23.37
N HIS A 128 -9.19 10.99 -23.83
CA HIS A 128 -8.20 10.98 -24.91
C HIS A 128 -6.80 11.07 -24.30
N PRO A 129 -5.85 10.21 -24.74
CA PRO A 129 -4.44 10.34 -24.35
C PRO A 129 -3.86 11.70 -24.75
N ILE A 130 -2.99 12.25 -23.91
CA ILE A 130 -2.28 13.50 -24.14
C ILE A 130 -0.85 13.18 -24.50
N LEU A 131 -0.35 13.72 -25.63
CA LEU A 131 1.03 13.59 -26.07
C LEU A 131 1.90 14.57 -25.29
N THR A 132 2.90 14.06 -24.56
CA THR A 132 3.86 14.86 -23.77
C THR A 132 5.22 14.96 -24.43
N SER A 133 5.60 13.96 -25.23
CA SER A 133 6.86 13.97 -25.99
C SER A 133 6.74 13.20 -27.31
N GLN A 134 7.52 13.63 -28.29
CA GLN A 134 7.61 12.89 -29.55
C GLN A 134 8.38 11.59 -29.37
N SER A 135 7.89 10.53 -30.03
CA SER A 135 8.55 9.22 -30.00
C SER A 135 8.46 8.53 -31.36
N PRO A 136 9.51 7.87 -31.81
CA PRO A 136 9.49 7.04 -33.02
C PRO A 136 8.43 5.93 -32.97
N ILE A 137 8.02 5.50 -31.76
CA ILE A 137 6.98 4.48 -31.55
C ILE A 137 5.63 4.93 -32.12
N LEU A 138 5.36 6.24 -32.14
CA LEU A 138 4.10 6.81 -32.64
C LEU A 138 4.17 7.19 -34.14
N ARG A 139 5.27 6.85 -34.83
CA ARG A 139 5.40 7.19 -36.25
C ARG A 139 4.33 6.49 -37.09
N GLY A 140 3.58 7.25 -37.86
CA GLY A 140 2.45 6.75 -38.67
C GLY A 140 1.14 6.59 -37.92
N ILE A 141 1.06 7.09 -36.70
CA ILE A 141 -0.18 7.20 -35.92
C ILE A 141 -0.62 8.66 -35.94
N ASP A 142 -1.62 8.96 -36.78
CA ASP A 142 -2.09 10.33 -36.98
C ASP A 142 -3.11 10.79 -35.91
N ALA A 143 -3.77 9.83 -35.25
CA ALA A 143 -4.73 10.11 -34.20
C ALA A 143 -4.70 9.03 -33.11
N LEU A 144 -4.84 9.45 -31.86
CA LEU A 144 -4.95 8.55 -30.71
C LEU A 144 -6.44 8.26 -30.44
N PRO A 145 -6.82 6.99 -30.27
CA PRO A 145 -8.20 6.63 -29.98
C PRO A 145 -8.61 7.08 -28.58
N GLN A 146 -9.90 7.25 -28.39
CA GLN A 146 -10.49 7.39 -27.07
C GLN A 146 -10.30 6.09 -26.28
N LEU A 147 -9.85 6.18 -25.05
CA LEU A 147 -9.71 5.08 -24.11
C LEU A 147 -10.86 5.07 -23.13
N LEU A 148 -11.28 3.88 -22.70
CA LEU A 148 -12.37 3.68 -21.72
C LEU A 148 -11.84 3.47 -20.29
N GLY A 149 -10.52 3.43 -20.15
CA GLY A 149 -9.86 3.22 -18.88
C GLY A 149 -8.37 2.95 -19.05
N TYR A 150 -7.66 2.91 -17.96
CA TYR A 150 -6.23 2.61 -17.95
C TYR A 150 -5.82 1.95 -16.63
N ASN A 151 -4.65 1.33 -16.65
CA ASN A 151 -4.04 0.82 -15.45
C ASN A 151 -3.06 1.89 -14.92
N GLY A 152 -3.41 2.54 -13.79
CA GLY A 152 -2.56 3.56 -13.18
C GLY A 152 -1.20 2.97 -12.80
N THR A 153 -0.13 3.54 -13.31
CA THR A 153 1.25 3.10 -13.07
C THR A 153 2.13 4.32 -12.77
N THR A 154 3.34 4.05 -12.32
CA THR A 154 4.36 5.09 -12.15
C THR A 154 5.51 4.82 -13.13
N ALA A 155 5.87 5.81 -13.90
CA ALA A 155 7.01 5.70 -14.80
C ALA A 155 8.32 5.50 -14.00
N LYS A 156 9.26 4.71 -14.55
CA LYS A 156 10.61 4.62 -13.98
C LYS A 156 11.29 5.97 -14.07
N ALA A 157 12.19 6.27 -13.11
CA ALA A 157 12.91 7.54 -13.09
C ALA A 157 13.74 7.83 -14.38
N ALA A 158 14.22 6.76 -15.05
CA ALA A 158 14.94 6.86 -16.32
C ALA A 158 14.03 6.83 -17.55
N ALA A 159 12.70 6.71 -17.39
CA ALA A 159 11.77 6.60 -18.50
C ALA A 159 11.34 7.98 -19.01
N GLN A 160 11.30 8.13 -20.33
CA GLN A 160 10.64 9.25 -20.99
C GLN A 160 9.16 8.90 -21.18
N THR A 161 8.28 9.65 -20.55
CA THR A 161 6.84 9.51 -20.76
C THR A 161 6.45 10.14 -22.08
N VAL A 162 5.75 9.39 -22.91
CA VAL A 162 5.32 9.78 -24.26
C VAL A 162 3.86 10.17 -24.28
N LEU A 163 3.01 9.37 -23.63
CA LEU A 163 1.57 9.63 -23.47
C LEU A 163 1.19 9.62 -22.00
N VAL A 164 0.31 10.54 -21.63
CA VAL A 164 -0.29 10.61 -20.29
C VAL A 164 -1.82 10.67 -20.36
N THR A 165 -2.46 10.42 -19.22
CA THR A 165 -3.87 10.72 -19.01
C THR A 165 -4.07 12.20 -18.73
N PRO A 166 -5.33 12.71 -18.71
CA PRO A 166 -5.63 14.07 -18.20
C PRO A 166 -5.24 14.32 -16.74
N ARG A 167 -4.88 13.27 -15.99
CA ARG A 167 -4.41 13.32 -14.60
C ARG A 167 -2.88 13.17 -14.47
N ASP A 168 -2.15 13.28 -15.58
CA ASP A 168 -0.70 13.09 -15.68
C ASP A 168 -0.20 11.66 -15.36
N ASP A 169 -1.09 10.66 -15.32
CA ASP A 169 -0.66 9.28 -15.17
C ASP A 169 -0.05 8.76 -16.48
N PRO A 170 1.09 8.04 -16.46
CA PRO A 170 1.76 7.56 -17.66
C PRO A 170 0.97 6.44 -18.35
N LEU A 171 0.73 6.58 -19.65
CA LEU A 171 0.12 5.57 -20.52
C LEU A 171 1.14 4.86 -21.41
N LEU A 172 2.10 5.62 -21.93
CA LEU A 172 3.19 5.11 -22.73
C LEU A 172 4.49 5.73 -22.25
N ALA A 173 5.44 4.91 -21.86
CA ALA A 173 6.77 5.33 -21.46
C ALA A 173 7.83 4.46 -22.17
N GLN A 174 8.96 5.06 -22.53
CA GLN A 174 10.10 4.40 -23.15
C GLN A 174 11.37 4.65 -22.35
N TRP A 175 12.26 3.67 -22.30
CA TRP A 175 13.58 3.79 -21.67
C TRP A 175 14.58 2.88 -22.37
N GLN A 176 15.86 3.18 -22.20
CA GLN A 176 16.96 2.32 -22.65
C GLN A 176 17.47 1.50 -21.47
N TYR A 177 17.90 0.28 -21.77
CA TYR A 177 18.57 -0.61 -20.83
C TYR A 177 20.06 -0.36 -20.88
#